data_8eefdfb58d3ac0c7b79dfed34da11798
#
_entry.id   8eefdfb58d3ac0c7b79dfed34da11798
#
_cell.length_a   1.000
_cell.length_b   1.000
_cell.length_c   1.000
_cell.angle_alpha   90.00
_cell.angle_beta   90.00
_cell.angle_gamma   90.00
#
_symmetry.space_group_name_H-M   'P 1'
#
loop_
_entity.id
_entity.type
_entity.pdbx_description
1 polymer ?
#
loop_
_entity_poly.entity_id
_entity_poly.type
_entity_poly.pdbx_seq_one_letter_code
_entity_poly.pdbx_strand_id
1 'polypeptide(L)'
;PALVEIRGEVFLPVKEFARLNEALLAEGKAPYANPRNTAAGSLRQKDPFVTATRPLSLTTYALGILDWGGTVPDARIGTQHGIYQVLRDWGLPVSEHSKVVNGVDEVEQFLRELEAKRHSMWHEIDGAVLKVDDRAVQAELGSTSRAPRWAIAYKFPPEEVHTTLEAIDVGVGRT
;
A
#
# COMPACT_ATOMS: atom_id res chain seq x y z
N PRO A 1 1.58 10.90 -21.73
CA PRO A 1 3.03 11.17 -21.69
C PRO A 1 3.80 10.18 -22.56
N ALA A 2 4.99 10.59 -23.03
CA ALA A 2 5.90 9.71 -23.77
C ALA A 2 6.62 8.71 -22.84
N LEU A 3 6.88 9.14 -21.60
CA LEU A 3 7.45 8.30 -20.55
C LEU A 3 6.80 8.66 -19.21
N VAL A 4 6.49 7.64 -18.42
CA VAL A 4 5.99 7.82 -17.06
C VAL A 4 6.51 6.70 -16.14
N GLU A 5 7.01 7.10 -14.97
CA GLU A 5 7.24 6.18 -13.85
C GLU A 5 6.03 6.24 -12.92
N ILE A 6 5.40 5.10 -12.69
CA ILE A 6 4.25 4.98 -11.79
C ILE A 6 4.67 4.15 -10.58
N ARG A 7 4.40 4.68 -9.39
CA ARG A 7 4.72 4.00 -8.13
C ARG A 7 3.45 3.48 -7.48
N GLY A 8 3.54 2.24 -7.02
CA GLY A 8 2.43 1.53 -6.39
C GLY A 8 2.93 0.51 -5.37
N GLU A 9 2.00 -0.16 -4.75
CA GLU A 9 2.25 -1.28 -3.85
C GLU A 9 1.47 -2.50 -4.31
N VAL A 10 2.16 -3.63 -4.40
CA VAL A 10 1.54 -4.92 -4.66
C VAL A 10 1.17 -5.55 -3.33
N PHE A 11 -0.04 -6.07 -3.24
CA PHE A 11 -0.56 -6.70 -2.02
C PHE A 11 -1.41 -7.92 -2.37
N LEU A 12 -1.74 -8.71 -1.35
CA LEU A 12 -2.66 -9.84 -1.46
C LEU A 12 -3.97 -9.47 -0.74
N PRO A 13 -5.11 -9.45 -1.44
CA PRO A 13 -6.41 -9.18 -0.83
C PRO A 13 -6.75 -10.19 0.28
N VAL A 14 -7.40 -9.71 1.35
CA VAL A 14 -7.74 -10.53 2.53
C VAL A 14 -8.53 -11.79 2.15
N LYS A 15 -9.53 -11.65 1.27
CA LYS A 15 -10.33 -12.78 0.80
C LYS A 15 -9.51 -13.80 0.01
N GLU A 16 -8.59 -13.33 -0.81
CA GLU A 16 -7.75 -14.20 -1.61
C GLU A 16 -6.66 -14.88 -0.76
N PHE A 17 -6.18 -14.20 0.28
CA PHE A 17 -5.29 -14.80 1.27
C PHE A 17 -5.99 -15.93 2.04
N ALA A 18 -7.25 -15.74 2.46
CA ALA A 18 -8.03 -16.78 3.11
C ALA A 18 -8.22 -18.01 2.20
N ARG A 19 -8.63 -17.79 0.94
CA ARG A 19 -8.79 -18.88 -0.05
C ARG A 19 -7.49 -19.64 -0.32
N LEU A 20 -6.37 -18.92 -0.40
CA LEU A 20 -5.06 -19.54 -0.58
C LEU A 20 -4.69 -20.44 0.59
N ASN A 21 -4.96 -20.00 1.82
CA ASN A 21 -4.71 -20.80 3.02
C ASN A 21 -5.65 -22.00 3.13
N GLU A 22 -6.94 -21.86 2.79
CA GLU A 22 -7.88 -22.98 2.71
C GLU A 22 -7.41 -24.06 1.74
N ALA A 23 -6.93 -23.66 0.56
CA ALA A 23 -6.38 -24.60 -0.42
C ALA A 23 -5.13 -25.32 0.10
N LEU A 24 -4.21 -24.61 0.77
CA LEU A 24 -3.01 -25.21 1.38
C LEU A 24 -3.38 -26.24 2.45
N LEU A 25 -4.32 -25.89 3.33
CA LEU A 25 -4.82 -26.81 4.37
C LEU A 25 -5.49 -28.07 3.79
N ALA A 26 -6.24 -27.91 2.70
CA ALA A 26 -6.85 -29.06 2.00
C ALA A 26 -5.79 -29.99 1.39
N GLU A 27 -4.62 -29.47 1.03
CA GLU A 27 -3.47 -30.24 0.56
C GLU A 27 -2.56 -30.77 1.70
N GLY A 28 -2.93 -30.55 2.97
CA GLY A 28 -2.12 -30.92 4.14
C GLY A 28 -0.85 -30.07 4.32
N LYS A 29 -0.80 -28.88 3.72
CA LYS A 29 0.32 -27.95 3.82
C LYS A 29 0.06 -26.91 4.90
N ALA A 30 1.14 -26.36 5.48
CA ALA A 30 1.02 -25.27 6.45
C ALA A 30 0.50 -23.99 5.78
N PRO A 31 -0.42 -23.25 6.42
CA PRO A 31 -0.92 -21.98 5.91
C PRO A 31 0.14 -20.89 6.03
N TYR A 32 0.04 -19.86 5.23
CA TYR A 32 0.85 -18.64 5.36
C TYR A 32 0.42 -17.82 6.58
N ALA A 33 1.39 -17.15 7.21
CA ALA A 33 1.17 -16.41 8.46
C ALA A 33 0.42 -15.08 8.26
N ASN A 34 0.74 -14.33 7.19
CA ASN A 34 0.08 -13.05 6.92
C ASN A 34 0.13 -12.69 5.42
N PRO A 35 -0.81 -11.87 4.93
CA PRO A 35 -0.93 -11.54 3.50
C PRO A 35 0.24 -10.69 2.99
N ARG A 36 0.83 -9.80 3.81
CA ARG A 36 1.93 -8.92 3.39
C ARG A 36 3.18 -9.71 3.04
N ASN A 37 3.61 -10.61 3.92
CA ASN A 37 4.77 -11.46 3.68
C ASN A 37 4.51 -12.45 2.53
N THR A 38 3.28 -12.93 2.41
CA THR A 38 2.88 -13.81 1.31
C THR A 38 2.94 -13.09 -0.03
N ALA A 39 2.49 -11.84 -0.11
CA ALA A 39 2.62 -11.01 -1.32
C ALA A 39 4.10 -10.79 -1.68
N ALA A 40 4.92 -10.35 -0.72
CA ALA A 40 6.35 -10.14 -0.92
C ALA A 40 7.09 -11.43 -1.35
N GLY A 41 6.76 -12.56 -0.73
CA GLY A 41 7.30 -13.87 -1.10
C GLY A 41 6.86 -14.31 -2.50
N SER A 42 5.63 -14.00 -2.89
CA SER A 42 5.10 -14.31 -4.22
C SER A 42 5.80 -13.53 -5.33
N LEU A 43 6.18 -12.27 -5.09
CA LEU A 43 6.94 -11.45 -6.05
C LEU A 43 8.40 -11.87 -6.19
N ARG A 44 8.96 -12.56 -5.19
CA ARG A 44 10.36 -13.00 -5.19
C ARG A 44 10.57 -14.39 -5.79
N GLN A 45 9.54 -15.01 -6.36
CA GLN A 45 9.67 -16.31 -6.99
C GLN A 45 10.62 -16.23 -8.21
N LYS A 46 11.49 -17.23 -8.34
CA LYS A 46 12.38 -17.34 -9.50
C LYS A 46 11.60 -17.70 -10.77
N ASP A 47 10.55 -18.48 -10.61
CA ASP A 47 9.66 -18.89 -11.70
C ASP A 47 8.45 -17.92 -11.74
N PRO A 48 8.29 -17.13 -12.82
CA PRO A 48 7.18 -16.19 -12.95
C PRO A 48 5.81 -16.90 -13.05
N PHE A 49 5.76 -18.15 -13.47
CA PHE A 49 4.52 -18.93 -13.50
C PHE A 49 3.98 -19.18 -12.09
N VAL A 50 4.85 -19.35 -11.09
CA VAL A 50 4.42 -19.45 -9.69
C VAL A 50 3.79 -18.12 -9.23
N THR A 51 4.39 -16.99 -9.57
CA THR A 51 3.82 -15.67 -9.26
C THR A 51 2.46 -15.47 -9.95
N ALA A 52 2.33 -15.91 -11.21
CA ALA A 52 1.10 -15.80 -11.98
C ALA A 52 -0.08 -16.58 -11.37
N THR A 53 0.18 -17.61 -10.57
CA THR A 53 -0.86 -18.35 -9.83
C THR A 53 -1.35 -17.62 -8.57
N ARG A 54 -0.69 -16.53 -8.17
CA ARG A 54 -1.03 -15.77 -6.96
C ARG A 54 -2.02 -14.67 -7.29
N PRO A 55 -3.14 -14.55 -6.56
CA PRO A 55 -4.15 -13.51 -6.78
C PRO A 55 -3.69 -12.16 -6.19
N LEU A 56 -2.55 -11.66 -6.68
CA LEU A 56 -1.99 -10.38 -6.27
C LEU A 56 -2.79 -9.23 -6.85
N SER A 57 -2.82 -8.14 -6.13
CA SER A 57 -3.41 -6.87 -6.55
C SER A 57 -2.40 -5.74 -6.44
N LEU A 58 -2.69 -4.63 -7.10
CA LEU A 58 -1.86 -3.43 -7.12
C LEU A 58 -2.69 -2.22 -6.68
N THR A 59 -2.10 -1.30 -5.95
CA THR A 59 -2.60 0.08 -5.81
C THR A 59 -1.52 1.05 -6.21
N THR A 60 -1.88 2.09 -6.97
CA THR A 60 -0.94 3.14 -7.41
C THR A 60 -1.17 4.42 -6.61
N TYR A 61 -0.10 5.16 -6.30
CA TYR A 61 -0.19 6.30 -5.39
C TYR A 61 0.74 7.47 -5.73
N ALA A 62 1.62 7.35 -6.72
CA ALA A 62 2.50 8.43 -7.12
C ALA A 62 3.01 8.30 -8.55
N LEU A 63 3.41 9.44 -9.11
CA LEU A 63 4.21 9.55 -10.31
C LEU A 63 5.66 9.83 -9.93
N GLY A 64 6.60 9.16 -10.58
CA GLY A 64 8.02 9.47 -10.54
C GLY A 64 8.43 10.33 -11.74
N ILE A 65 9.30 9.81 -12.58
CA ILE A 65 9.74 10.49 -13.82
C ILE A 65 8.53 10.63 -14.75
N LEU A 66 8.38 11.82 -15.33
CA LEU A 66 7.28 12.13 -16.23
C LEU A 66 7.78 12.98 -17.38
N ASP A 67 7.70 12.46 -18.60
CA ASP A 67 7.99 13.17 -19.85
C ASP A 67 6.72 13.21 -20.72
N TRP A 68 6.28 14.41 -21.07
CA TRP A 68 5.09 14.62 -21.90
C TRP A 68 5.36 14.52 -23.41
N GLY A 69 6.63 14.37 -23.83
CA GLY A 69 6.98 14.23 -25.25
C GLY A 69 6.52 15.40 -26.13
N GLY A 70 6.49 16.61 -25.56
CA GLY A 70 6.02 17.84 -26.26
C GLY A 70 4.50 18.03 -26.25
N THR A 71 3.73 17.13 -25.62
CA THR A 71 2.28 17.37 -25.39
C THR A 71 2.07 18.27 -24.17
N VAL A 72 0.89 18.93 -24.12
CA VAL A 72 0.55 19.79 -22.98
C VAL A 72 0.38 18.93 -21.72
N PRO A 73 1.07 19.27 -20.61
CA PRO A 73 0.88 18.58 -19.34
C PRO A 73 -0.56 18.68 -18.83
N ASP A 74 -1.04 17.60 -18.21
CA ASP A 74 -2.31 17.63 -17.50
C ASP A 74 -2.19 18.50 -16.24
N ALA A 75 -2.95 19.59 -16.18
CA ALA A 75 -2.89 20.55 -15.07
C ALA A 75 -3.20 19.92 -13.69
N ARG A 76 -3.95 18.82 -13.66
CA ARG A 76 -4.29 18.11 -12.42
C ARG A 76 -3.09 17.55 -11.69
N ILE A 77 -1.98 17.30 -12.39
CA ILE A 77 -0.73 16.83 -11.71
C ILE A 77 -0.10 17.87 -10.78
N GLY A 78 -0.60 19.10 -10.75
CA GLY A 78 -0.21 20.13 -9.78
C GLY A 78 -0.62 19.79 -8.33
N THR A 79 -1.51 18.82 -8.12
CA THR A 79 -1.90 18.37 -6.78
C THR A 79 -1.76 16.85 -6.64
N GLN A 80 -1.58 16.38 -5.41
CA GLN A 80 -1.52 14.95 -5.11
C GLN A 80 -2.86 14.26 -5.42
N HIS A 81 -3.97 14.91 -5.09
CA HIS A 81 -5.31 14.41 -5.41
C HIS A 81 -5.54 14.35 -6.92
N GLY A 82 -5.10 15.36 -7.65
CA GLY A 82 -5.18 15.37 -9.11
C GLY A 82 -4.36 14.25 -9.76
N ILE A 83 -3.20 13.90 -9.20
CA ILE A 83 -2.45 12.70 -9.64
C ILE A 83 -3.31 11.44 -9.52
N TYR A 84 -4.06 11.27 -8.41
CA TYR A 84 -4.93 10.11 -8.26
C TYR A 84 -6.06 10.06 -9.29
N GLN A 85 -6.59 11.23 -9.68
CA GLN A 85 -7.58 11.32 -10.75
C GLN A 85 -6.99 10.92 -12.10
N VAL A 86 -5.80 11.43 -12.44
CA VAL A 86 -5.08 11.09 -13.67
C VAL A 86 -4.76 9.60 -13.75
N LEU A 87 -4.29 9.01 -12.66
CA LEU A 87 -4.01 7.57 -12.59
C LEU A 87 -5.28 6.74 -12.84
N ARG A 88 -6.43 7.13 -12.27
CA ARG A 88 -7.73 6.48 -12.55
C ARG A 88 -8.13 6.60 -14.00
N ASP A 89 -7.98 7.78 -14.60
CA ASP A 89 -8.32 8.01 -16.02
C ASP A 89 -7.42 7.18 -16.96
N TRP A 90 -6.20 6.86 -16.53
CA TRP A 90 -5.31 5.93 -17.23
C TRP A 90 -5.65 4.45 -16.97
N GLY A 91 -6.72 4.17 -16.23
CA GLY A 91 -7.17 2.81 -15.90
C GLY A 91 -6.37 2.13 -14.81
N LEU A 92 -5.59 2.88 -14.02
CA LEU A 92 -4.77 2.31 -12.95
C LEU A 92 -5.53 2.30 -11.61
N PRO A 93 -5.35 1.25 -10.79
CA PRO A 93 -6.02 1.15 -9.50
C PRO A 93 -5.44 2.14 -8.50
N VAL A 94 -6.31 2.95 -7.90
CA VAL A 94 -5.99 3.91 -6.85
C VAL A 94 -6.94 3.66 -5.68
N SER A 95 -6.46 3.84 -4.45
CA SER A 95 -7.28 3.67 -3.26
C SER A 95 -8.54 4.55 -3.29
N GLU A 96 -9.69 3.92 -3.02
CA GLU A 96 -10.99 4.62 -2.92
C GLU A 96 -11.11 5.43 -1.63
N HIS A 97 -10.24 5.17 -0.65
CA HIS A 97 -10.24 5.83 0.66
C HIS A 97 -9.41 7.12 0.69
N SER A 98 -8.78 7.49 -0.43
CA SER A 98 -8.03 8.75 -0.53
C SER A 98 -8.97 9.93 -0.67
N LYS A 99 -8.85 10.93 0.19
CA LYS A 99 -9.59 12.20 0.11
C LYS A 99 -8.70 13.38 0.51
N VAL A 100 -9.08 14.57 0.07
CA VAL A 100 -8.51 15.83 0.56
C VAL A 100 -9.21 16.22 1.86
N VAL A 101 -8.44 16.64 2.85
CA VAL A 101 -8.91 17.12 4.16
C VAL A 101 -8.22 18.44 4.49
N ASN A 102 -8.89 19.32 5.24
CA ASN A 102 -8.40 20.65 5.58
C ASN A 102 -8.29 20.80 7.11
N GLY A 103 -7.09 21.13 7.55
CA GLY A 103 -6.83 21.33 8.98
C GLY A 103 -6.75 20.04 9.79
N VAL A 104 -6.37 20.19 11.05
CA VAL A 104 -6.06 19.07 11.95
C VAL A 104 -7.34 18.30 12.31
N ASP A 105 -8.44 18.99 12.54
CA ASP A 105 -9.70 18.37 12.98
C ASP A 105 -10.25 17.39 11.93
N GLU A 106 -10.24 17.77 10.64
CA GLU A 106 -10.65 16.87 9.56
C GLU A 106 -9.68 15.70 9.37
N VAL A 107 -8.38 15.93 9.57
CA VAL A 107 -7.37 14.85 9.56
C VAL A 107 -7.66 13.84 10.65
N GLU A 108 -7.87 14.29 11.90
CA GLU A 108 -8.18 13.40 13.02
C GLU A 108 -9.48 12.62 12.81
N GLN A 109 -10.52 13.30 12.30
CA GLN A 109 -11.78 12.63 11.98
C GLN A 109 -11.55 11.53 10.92
N PHE A 110 -10.82 11.84 9.86
CA PHE A 110 -10.51 10.88 8.80
C PHE A 110 -9.74 9.66 9.33
N LEU A 111 -8.74 9.88 10.19
CA LEU A 111 -7.95 8.79 10.78
C LEU A 111 -8.81 7.88 11.65
N ARG A 112 -9.70 8.46 12.51
CA ARG A 112 -10.66 7.68 13.30
C ARG A 112 -11.62 6.86 12.45
N GLU A 113 -12.16 7.45 11.38
CA GLU A 113 -13.05 6.74 10.44
C GLU A 113 -12.35 5.59 9.73
N LEU A 114 -11.08 5.79 9.35
CA LEU A 114 -10.28 4.78 8.67
C LEU A 114 -9.90 3.64 9.61
N GLU A 115 -9.52 3.95 10.85
CA GLU A 115 -9.22 2.97 11.89
C GLU A 115 -10.44 2.10 12.22
N ALA A 116 -11.61 2.71 12.36
CA ALA A 116 -12.85 1.97 12.61
C ALA A 116 -13.22 0.99 11.47
N LYS A 117 -12.78 1.27 10.25
CA LYS A 117 -13.05 0.43 9.07
C LYS A 117 -11.92 -0.56 8.76
N ARG A 118 -10.79 -0.55 9.48
CA ARG A 118 -9.58 -1.29 9.10
C ARG A 118 -9.80 -2.78 8.85
N HIS A 119 -10.71 -3.41 9.62
CA HIS A 119 -11.02 -4.84 9.51
C HIS A 119 -12.03 -5.18 8.38
N SER A 120 -12.72 -4.19 7.84
CA SER A 120 -13.67 -4.37 6.73
C SER A 120 -13.07 -4.07 5.37
N MET A 121 -11.82 -3.67 5.32
CA MET A 121 -11.13 -3.36 4.07
C MET A 121 -10.75 -4.63 3.31
N TRP A 122 -10.63 -4.49 2.00
CA TRP A 122 -10.25 -5.59 1.13
C TRP A 122 -8.76 -5.98 1.23
N HIS A 123 -7.94 -5.13 1.85
CA HIS A 123 -6.54 -5.40 2.21
C HIS A 123 -6.27 -4.88 3.62
N GLU A 124 -5.32 -5.51 4.28
CA GLU A 124 -4.88 -5.07 5.61
C GLU A 124 -4.22 -3.70 5.55
N ILE A 125 -4.57 -2.83 6.49
CA ILE A 125 -3.92 -1.54 6.70
C ILE A 125 -3.48 -1.42 8.16
N ASP A 126 -2.33 -0.77 8.36
CA ASP A 126 -1.75 -0.48 9.68
C ASP A 126 -1.70 1.02 9.97
N GLY A 127 -2.26 1.84 9.08
CA GLY A 127 -2.28 3.29 9.19
C GLY A 127 -2.66 3.98 7.91
N ALA A 128 -2.40 5.29 7.86
CA ALA A 128 -2.59 6.13 6.69
C ALA A 128 -1.37 6.99 6.42
N VAL A 129 -1.20 7.43 5.17
CA VAL A 129 -0.17 8.41 4.80
C VAL A 129 -0.85 9.74 4.51
N LEU A 130 -0.52 10.74 5.31
CA LEU A 130 -0.93 12.12 5.12
C LEU A 130 0.10 12.80 4.22
N LYS A 131 -0.37 13.50 3.20
CA LYS A 131 0.50 14.17 2.23
C LYS A 131 0.01 15.61 2.02
N VAL A 132 0.93 16.55 1.87
CA VAL A 132 0.58 17.88 1.38
C VAL A 132 0.04 17.75 -0.03
N ASP A 133 -1.14 18.33 -0.32
CA ASP A 133 -1.79 18.16 -1.61
C ASP A 133 -1.12 18.98 -2.73
N ASP A 134 -0.71 20.24 -2.44
CA ASP A 134 -0.03 21.12 -3.39
C ASP A 134 1.40 20.65 -3.68
N ARG A 135 1.69 20.36 -4.94
CA ARG A 135 2.99 19.85 -5.36
C ARG A 135 4.10 20.91 -5.41
N ALA A 136 3.77 22.18 -5.56
CA ALA A 136 4.74 23.24 -5.44
C ALA A 136 5.23 23.34 -4.00
N VAL A 137 4.33 23.26 -3.03
CA VAL A 137 4.65 23.20 -1.60
C VAL A 137 5.42 21.91 -1.26
N GLN A 138 5.10 20.77 -1.86
CA GLN A 138 5.90 19.55 -1.70
C GLN A 138 7.35 19.77 -2.15
N ALA A 139 7.55 20.46 -3.27
CA ALA A 139 8.88 20.74 -3.80
C ALA A 139 9.69 21.71 -2.88
N GLU A 140 9.04 22.71 -2.30
CA GLU A 140 9.66 23.63 -1.32
C GLU A 140 10.07 22.90 -0.04
N LEU A 141 9.22 22.04 0.49
CA LEU A 141 9.51 21.23 1.69
C LEU A 141 10.65 20.24 1.45
N GLY A 142 10.71 19.72 0.23
CA GLY A 142 11.77 18.81 -0.21
C GLY A 142 11.75 17.46 0.53
N SER A 143 12.92 16.82 0.53
CA SER A 143 13.12 15.48 1.11
C SER A 143 14.43 15.43 1.89
N THR A 144 14.47 14.56 2.88
CA THR A 144 15.72 14.12 3.51
C THR A 144 16.30 12.95 2.71
N SER A 145 17.47 12.45 3.11
CA SER A 145 18.03 11.23 2.52
C SER A 145 17.16 9.97 2.74
N ARG A 146 16.17 10.02 3.64
CA ARG A 146 15.34 8.86 4.01
C ARG A 146 13.87 9.00 3.68
N ALA A 147 13.34 10.22 3.69
CA ALA A 147 11.89 10.44 3.56
C ALA A 147 11.55 11.83 3.05
N PRO A 148 10.41 12.01 2.37
CA PRO A 148 9.87 13.32 2.05
C PRO A 148 9.44 14.07 3.32
N ARG A 149 9.60 15.40 3.36
CA ARG A 149 9.14 16.24 4.47
C ARG A 149 7.66 16.60 4.37
N TRP A 150 7.06 16.38 3.23
CA TRP A 150 5.67 16.67 2.90
C TRP A 150 4.72 15.48 3.08
N ALA A 151 5.21 14.34 3.62
CA ALA A 151 4.40 13.16 3.88
C ALA A 151 4.72 12.58 5.26
N ILE A 152 3.67 12.18 5.97
CA ILE A 152 3.75 11.57 7.30
C ILE A 152 2.94 10.28 7.29
N ALA A 153 3.56 9.19 7.72
CA ALA A 153 2.85 7.94 7.97
C ALA A 153 2.30 7.95 9.41
N TYR A 154 0.98 7.96 9.52
CA TYR A 154 0.30 7.76 10.80
C TYR A 154 -0.01 6.27 10.95
N LYS A 155 0.47 5.66 12.04
CA LYS A 155 0.24 4.25 12.34
C LYS A 155 -0.86 4.11 13.38
N PHE A 156 -1.80 3.19 13.13
CA PHE A 156 -2.81 2.84 14.13
C PHE A 156 -2.16 2.16 15.33
N PRO A 157 -2.79 2.23 16.51
CA PRO A 157 -2.34 1.45 17.67
C PRO A 157 -2.23 -0.03 17.32
N PRO A 158 -1.19 -0.73 17.83
CA PRO A 158 -1.07 -2.17 17.63
C PRO A 158 -2.23 -2.91 18.30
N GLU A 159 -2.60 -4.04 17.73
CA GLU A 159 -3.53 -4.96 18.39
C GLU A 159 -2.80 -5.75 19.47
N GLU A 160 -3.40 -5.79 20.65
CA GLU A 160 -2.94 -6.61 21.76
C GLU A 160 -3.83 -7.86 21.83
N VAL A 161 -3.21 -9.02 21.79
CA VAL A 161 -3.89 -10.31 21.95
C VAL A 161 -3.20 -11.13 23.03
N HIS A 162 -4.00 -11.86 23.80
CA HIS A 162 -3.49 -12.78 24.81
C HIS A 162 -3.44 -14.20 24.24
N THR A 163 -2.33 -14.90 24.52
CA THR A 163 -2.16 -16.30 24.15
C THR A 163 -1.45 -17.05 25.26
N THR A 164 -1.52 -18.37 25.23
CA THR A 164 -0.75 -19.24 26.15
C THR A 164 0.53 -19.67 25.46
N LEU A 165 1.67 -19.43 26.09
CA LEU A 165 2.95 -19.94 25.61
C LEU A 165 3.03 -21.44 25.93
N GLU A 166 3.04 -22.28 24.91
CA GLU A 166 3.09 -23.74 25.09
C GLU A 166 4.52 -24.29 25.16
N ALA A 167 5.44 -23.73 24.35
CA ALA A 167 6.83 -24.17 24.33
C ALA A 167 7.77 -23.05 23.86
N ILE A 168 9.03 -23.16 24.23
CA ILE A 168 10.13 -22.35 23.68
C ILE A 168 11.21 -23.34 23.19
N ASP A 169 11.39 -23.37 21.86
CA ASP A 169 12.42 -24.19 21.22
C ASP A 169 13.62 -23.31 20.84
N VAL A 170 14.82 -23.81 21.08
CA VAL A 170 16.07 -23.15 20.72
C VAL A 170 16.59 -23.71 19.41
N GLY A 171 16.62 -22.86 18.37
CA GLY A 171 17.18 -23.18 17.06
C GLY A 171 18.49 -22.42 16.80
N VAL A 172 19.42 -23.04 16.09
CA VAL A 172 20.63 -22.37 15.60
C VAL A 172 20.37 -21.91 14.17
N GLY A 173 20.43 -20.59 13.96
CA GLY A 173 20.32 -20.00 12.63
C GLY A 173 21.57 -20.26 11.78
N ARG A 174 21.46 -20.16 10.46
CA ARG A 174 22.63 -20.10 9.58
C ARG A 174 23.34 -18.75 9.79
N THR A 175 24.51 -18.78 10.37
CA THR A 175 25.47 -17.66 10.37
C THR A 175 26.38 -17.76 9.16
#